data_959cdcae24e223c60a2382c6a02cdaed
#
_entry.id   959cdcae24e223c60a2382c6a02cdaed
#
_cell.length_a   1.000
_cell.length_b   1.000
_cell.length_c   1.000
_cell.angle_alpha   90.00
_cell.angle_beta   90.00
_cell.angle_gamma   90.00
#
_symmetry.space_group_name_H-M   'P 1'
#
loop_
_entity.id
_entity.type
_entity.pdbx_description
1 polymer ?
#
loop_
_entity_poly.entity_id
_entity_poly.type
_entity_poly.pdbx_seq_one_letter_code
_entity_poly.pdbx_strand_id
1 'polypeptide(L)'
;MDHFLYRDGALYAEDVPVAEIAATVGTPFYLYSTATLLRHFHLFDDALKGMDHLVCYAMKAASNQAILKTLAQAGAGMDVVSQGEYLRAKAAGVPGDRIVFSGVGKTQDEIRTALSGGIRQFNVESEPEMDVINAVALELGVVAPITVRVNPDVDAKTHAKIATGKSENKFGIPIARAREVYARAASLPGLKVIGIDVHIGSQLTELAPFELAYQKVAELTEQLRADGHDIHRLDLGGGLGIPYTRSNDTPPLPVEYGAMVQRTLGHLGCEIEIEPGRLIAGNAGIMVSKVIYVKSGEDRDFLIIDGAMNDLIRPAMYEAYHDIVPVIEPSAGVEQRAYDIVGPVCETGDTFARHRDMPPLEAGDLVAFRSAGAYGAVMASEYNSRPLIPEVLVNGDQFAVIRRRPDFDEMINRDTIPEWL
;
A
#
# COMPACT_ATOMS: atom_id res chain seq x y z
N MET A 1 -5.32 -14.61 -6.87
CA MET A 1 -4.38 -15.30 -7.78
C MET A 1 -3.38 -14.29 -8.30
N ASP A 2 -2.11 -14.63 -8.30
CA ASP A 2 -1.01 -13.84 -8.86
C ASP A 2 -0.40 -14.58 -10.06
N HIS A 3 0.54 -13.95 -10.77
CA HIS A 3 1.23 -14.52 -11.92
C HIS A 3 2.66 -14.98 -11.58
N PHE A 4 2.84 -15.49 -10.36
CA PHE A 4 4.07 -16.17 -9.92
C PHE A 4 3.79 -17.66 -9.74
N LEU A 5 4.09 -18.45 -10.76
CA LEU A 5 3.71 -19.86 -10.84
C LEU A 5 4.92 -20.74 -11.18
N TYR A 6 4.96 -21.97 -10.67
CA TYR A 6 5.89 -22.96 -11.15
C TYR A 6 5.47 -23.49 -12.52
N ARG A 7 6.44 -23.56 -13.44
CA ARG A 7 6.34 -24.22 -14.75
C ARG A 7 7.64 -24.98 -14.98
N ASP A 8 7.53 -26.24 -15.37
CA ASP A 8 8.67 -27.11 -15.67
C ASP A 8 9.76 -27.11 -14.57
N GLY A 9 9.33 -27.09 -13.30
CA GLY A 9 10.22 -27.11 -12.15
C GLY A 9 10.90 -25.80 -11.79
N ALA A 10 10.49 -24.66 -12.38
CA ALA A 10 11.02 -23.34 -12.07
C ALA A 10 9.91 -22.32 -11.78
N LEU A 11 10.19 -21.36 -10.89
CA LEU A 11 9.28 -20.23 -10.63
C LEU A 11 9.37 -19.20 -11.76
N TYR A 12 8.22 -18.87 -12.32
CA TYR A 12 8.06 -17.83 -13.32
C TYR A 12 7.34 -16.60 -12.74
N ALA A 13 7.69 -15.43 -13.24
CA ALA A 13 6.92 -14.22 -13.14
C ALA A 13 6.31 -13.95 -14.52
N GLU A 14 4.99 -14.08 -14.64
CA GLU A 14 4.31 -14.11 -15.94
C GLU A 14 4.94 -15.17 -16.88
N ASP A 15 5.65 -14.76 -17.93
CA ASP A 15 6.29 -15.68 -18.86
C ASP A 15 7.83 -15.69 -18.77
N VAL A 16 8.41 -15.02 -17.75
CA VAL A 16 9.86 -14.92 -17.54
C VAL A 16 10.29 -15.79 -16.35
N PRO A 17 11.30 -16.67 -16.49
CA PRO A 17 11.88 -17.41 -15.36
C PRO A 17 12.52 -16.45 -14.35
N VAL A 18 12.18 -16.58 -13.07
CA VAL A 18 12.75 -15.74 -11.99
C VAL A 18 14.27 -15.89 -11.90
N ALA A 19 14.79 -17.09 -12.17
CA ALA A 19 16.23 -17.36 -12.19
C ALA A 19 16.98 -16.57 -13.27
N GLU A 20 16.39 -16.35 -14.44
CA GLU A 20 16.96 -15.53 -15.51
C GLU A 20 17.08 -14.06 -15.09
N ILE A 21 16.03 -13.53 -14.47
CA ILE A 21 16.04 -12.17 -13.91
C ILE A 21 17.14 -12.05 -12.85
N ALA A 22 17.22 -13.02 -11.93
CA ALA A 22 18.25 -13.04 -10.89
C ALA A 22 19.67 -13.07 -11.44
N ALA A 23 19.91 -13.84 -12.52
CA ALA A 23 21.20 -13.89 -13.20
C ALA A 23 21.58 -12.54 -13.85
N THR A 24 20.59 -11.80 -14.35
CA THR A 24 20.81 -10.51 -15.03
C THR A 24 20.97 -9.35 -14.05
N VAL A 25 20.12 -9.29 -13.02
CA VAL A 25 19.99 -8.13 -12.12
C VAL A 25 20.84 -8.29 -10.85
N GLY A 26 21.12 -9.52 -10.45
CA GLY A 26 21.72 -9.85 -9.16
C GLY A 26 20.72 -9.76 -8.00
N THR A 27 20.97 -10.52 -6.93
CA THR A 27 20.13 -10.58 -5.74
C THR A 27 20.65 -9.66 -4.62
N PRO A 28 19.82 -9.30 -3.63
CA PRO A 28 18.37 -9.41 -3.63
C PRO A 28 17.72 -8.35 -4.51
N PHE A 29 16.45 -8.55 -4.92
CA PHE A 29 15.67 -7.59 -5.71
C PHE A 29 14.17 -7.78 -5.49
N TYR A 30 13.37 -6.71 -5.73
CA TYR A 30 11.92 -6.80 -5.84
C TYR A 30 11.51 -7.06 -7.29
N LEU A 31 10.50 -7.90 -7.46
CA LEU A 31 9.96 -8.27 -8.77
C LEU A 31 8.44 -8.10 -8.76
N TYR A 32 7.93 -7.32 -9.71
CA TYR A 32 6.50 -7.05 -9.85
C TYR A 32 5.95 -7.59 -11.16
N SER A 33 4.70 -8.07 -11.13
CA SER A 33 3.94 -8.51 -12.30
C SER A 33 2.95 -7.43 -12.73
N THR A 34 3.06 -6.97 -13.96
CA THR A 34 2.13 -6.04 -14.60
C THR A 34 0.72 -6.64 -14.70
N ALA A 35 0.63 -7.90 -15.13
CA ALA A 35 -0.64 -8.61 -15.26
C ALA A 35 -1.39 -8.73 -13.93
N THR A 36 -0.64 -8.95 -12.82
CA THR A 36 -1.25 -9.01 -11.47
C THR A 36 -1.73 -7.64 -11.01
N LEU A 37 -0.92 -6.58 -11.20
CA LEU A 37 -1.30 -5.20 -10.87
C LEU A 37 -2.60 -4.79 -11.56
N LEU A 38 -2.65 -4.97 -12.89
CA LEU A 38 -3.80 -4.62 -13.72
C LEU A 38 -5.02 -5.45 -13.35
N ARG A 39 -4.86 -6.76 -13.17
CA ARG A 39 -5.94 -7.63 -12.75
C ARG A 39 -6.56 -7.19 -11.43
N HIS A 40 -5.74 -6.87 -10.41
CA HIS A 40 -6.24 -6.47 -9.11
C HIS A 40 -6.94 -5.11 -9.17
N PHE A 41 -6.43 -4.17 -9.96
CA PHE A 41 -7.10 -2.90 -10.20
C PHE A 41 -8.47 -3.11 -10.85
N HIS A 42 -8.53 -3.87 -11.95
CA HIS A 42 -9.78 -4.12 -12.66
C HIS A 42 -10.81 -4.90 -11.82
N LEU A 43 -10.38 -5.79 -10.91
CA LEU A 43 -11.31 -6.47 -10.02
C LEU A 43 -12.07 -5.51 -9.10
N PHE A 44 -11.43 -4.41 -8.65
CA PHE A 44 -12.12 -3.38 -7.88
C PHE A 44 -12.98 -2.48 -8.76
N ASP A 45 -12.44 -2.05 -9.88
CA ASP A 45 -13.16 -1.20 -10.84
C ASP A 45 -14.46 -1.91 -11.32
N ASP A 46 -14.34 -3.19 -11.69
CA ASP A 46 -15.48 -4.02 -12.09
C ASP A 46 -16.49 -4.24 -10.94
N ALA A 47 -16.02 -4.37 -9.70
CA ALA A 47 -16.89 -4.61 -8.54
C ALA A 47 -17.78 -3.41 -8.20
N LEU A 48 -17.38 -2.21 -8.62
CA LEU A 48 -18.11 -0.96 -8.40
C LEU A 48 -18.91 -0.51 -9.63
N LYS A 49 -18.89 -1.26 -10.74
CA LYS A 49 -19.68 -0.95 -11.93
C LYS A 49 -21.18 -0.86 -11.59
N GLY A 50 -21.81 0.18 -12.09
CA GLY A 50 -23.20 0.51 -11.78
C GLY A 50 -23.37 1.62 -10.74
N MET A 51 -22.27 2.01 -10.07
CA MET A 51 -22.15 3.24 -9.29
C MET A 51 -21.19 4.22 -9.99
N ASP A 52 -21.38 5.50 -9.81
CA ASP A 52 -20.35 6.47 -10.14
C ASP A 52 -19.20 6.27 -9.16
N HIS A 53 -17.96 6.01 -9.66
CA HIS A 53 -16.85 5.63 -8.78
C HIS A 53 -15.48 5.99 -9.33
N LEU A 54 -14.52 6.09 -8.42
CA LEU A 54 -13.10 6.22 -8.71
C LEU A 54 -12.28 5.30 -7.79
N VAL A 55 -11.42 4.48 -8.39
CA VAL A 55 -10.41 3.72 -7.65
C VAL A 55 -9.13 4.54 -7.59
N CYS A 56 -8.82 5.10 -6.41
CA CYS A 56 -7.59 5.83 -6.12
C CYS A 56 -6.55 4.89 -5.54
N TYR A 57 -5.52 4.55 -6.29
CA TYR A 57 -4.46 3.68 -5.78
C TYR A 57 -3.69 4.36 -4.64
N ALA A 58 -3.69 3.76 -3.45
CA ALA A 58 -2.92 4.22 -2.30
C ALA A 58 -1.43 3.94 -2.51
N MET A 59 -0.73 4.92 -3.09
CA MET A 59 0.64 4.73 -3.58
C MET A 59 1.69 4.54 -2.47
N LYS A 60 1.33 4.81 -1.21
CA LYS A 60 2.10 4.43 -0.02
C LYS A 60 2.38 2.92 0.06
N ALA A 61 1.62 2.09 -0.64
CA ALA A 61 1.86 0.65 -0.74
C ALA A 61 3.06 0.30 -1.63
N ALA A 62 3.18 0.92 -2.81
CA ALA A 62 4.33 0.82 -3.71
C ALA A 62 4.33 2.03 -4.67
N SER A 63 5.32 2.91 -4.56
CA SER A 63 5.35 4.21 -5.23
C SER A 63 6.35 4.30 -6.39
N ASN A 64 6.79 3.15 -6.95
CA ASN A 64 7.66 3.15 -8.12
C ASN A 64 6.95 3.75 -9.34
N GLN A 65 7.64 4.59 -10.12
CA GLN A 65 7.07 5.32 -11.26
C GLN A 65 6.47 4.40 -12.32
N ALA A 66 7.07 3.24 -12.57
CA ALA A 66 6.54 2.28 -13.53
C ALA A 66 5.21 1.66 -13.05
N ILE A 67 5.11 1.35 -11.75
CA ILE A 67 3.86 0.86 -11.15
C ILE A 67 2.76 1.92 -11.23
N LEU A 68 3.08 3.16 -10.84
CA LEU A 68 2.14 4.28 -10.91
C LEU A 68 1.66 4.54 -12.33
N LYS A 69 2.60 4.53 -13.29
CA LYS A 69 2.28 4.72 -14.71
C LYS A 69 1.38 3.61 -15.25
N THR A 70 1.64 2.36 -14.90
CA THR A 70 0.82 1.21 -15.29
C THR A 70 -0.62 1.37 -14.81
N LEU A 71 -0.81 1.72 -13.54
CA LEU A 71 -2.14 1.90 -12.95
C LEU A 71 -2.84 3.17 -13.48
N ALA A 72 -2.11 4.27 -13.67
CA ALA A 72 -2.64 5.49 -14.26
C ALA A 72 -3.16 5.28 -15.69
N GLN A 73 -2.44 4.50 -16.50
CA GLN A 73 -2.88 4.13 -17.85
C GLN A 73 -4.13 3.23 -17.85
N ALA A 74 -4.31 2.45 -16.81
CA ALA A 74 -5.53 1.66 -16.61
C ALA A 74 -6.73 2.50 -16.11
N GLY A 75 -6.52 3.78 -15.77
CA GLY A 75 -7.58 4.67 -15.31
C GLY A 75 -7.63 4.90 -13.80
N ALA A 76 -6.64 4.43 -13.04
CA ALA A 76 -6.60 4.69 -11.60
C ALA A 76 -6.41 6.19 -11.29
N GLY A 77 -7.10 6.68 -10.26
CA GLY A 77 -6.68 7.84 -9.47
C GLY A 77 -5.56 7.45 -8.51
N MET A 78 -5.08 8.44 -7.72
CA MET A 78 -4.05 8.21 -6.70
C MET A 78 -4.46 8.80 -5.36
N ASP A 79 -4.29 8.01 -4.28
CA ASP A 79 -4.27 8.51 -2.90
C ASP A 79 -2.83 8.79 -2.51
N VAL A 80 -2.56 10.04 -2.10
CA VAL A 80 -1.24 10.54 -1.70
C VAL A 80 -1.28 11.06 -0.27
N VAL A 81 -0.15 10.93 0.45
CA VAL A 81 -0.03 11.35 1.85
C VAL A 81 1.15 12.30 2.10
N SER A 82 1.79 12.78 1.04
CA SER A 82 2.88 13.75 1.09
C SER A 82 3.05 14.47 -0.25
N GLN A 83 3.77 15.60 -0.24
CA GLN A 83 4.16 16.30 -1.48
C GLN A 83 4.98 15.41 -2.41
N GLY A 84 5.88 14.59 -1.85
CA GLY A 84 6.68 13.67 -2.65
C GLY A 84 5.83 12.67 -3.42
N GLU A 85 4.80 12.11 -2.79
CA GLU A 85 3.83 11.24 -3.45
C GLU A 85 3.00 12.00 -4.49
N TYR A 86 2.51 13.21 -4.17
CA TYR A 86 1.79 14.05 -5.12
C TYR A 86 2.61 14.30 -6.39
N LEU A 87 3.88 14.69 -6.23
CA LEU A 87 4.78 14.94 -7.36
C LEU A 87 5.07 13.65 -8.17
N ARG A 88 5.18 12.50 -7.50
CA ARG A 88 5.29 11.19 -8.18
C ARG A 88 4.04 10.85 -8.99
N ALA A 89 2.85 11.10 -8.45
CA ALA A 89 1.59 10.89 -9.18
C ALA A 89 1.52 11.78 -10.43
N LYS A 90 1.88 13.06 -10.30
CA LYS A 90 1.97 14.01 -11.43
C LYS A 90 2.98 13.55 -12.49
N ALA A 91 4.16 13.09 -12.07
CA ALA A 91 5.21 12.58 -12.97
C ALA A 91 4.77 11.29 -13.71
N ALA A 92 3.92 10.45 -13.08
CA ALA A 92 3.30 9.31 -13.73
C ALA A 92 2.21 9.70 -14.73
N GLY A 93 1.84 10.99 -14.79
CA GLY A 93 0.85 11.54 -15.73
C GLY A 93 -0.59 11.54 -15.19
N VAL A 94 -0.77 11.41 -13.88
CA VAL A 94 -2.10 11.50 -13.25
C VAL A 94 -2.52 12.96 -13.19
N PRO A 95 -3.69 13.35 -13.73
CA PRO A 95 -4.19 14.71 -13.61
C PRO A 95 -4.60 15.00 -12.17
N GLY A 96 -4.55 16.30 -11.77
CA GLY A 96 -4.83 16.71 -10.38
C GLY A 96 -6.22 16.31 -9.90
N ASP A 97 -7.22 16.41 -10.77
CA ASP A 97 -8.61 16.06 -10.52
C ASP A 97 -8.88 14.55 -10.32
N ARG A 98 -7.82 13.73 -10.35
CA ARG A 98 -7.85 12.30 -10.02
C ARG A 98 -6.90 11.95 -8.86
N ILE A 99 -6.46 12.95 -8.08
CA ILE A 99 -5.57 12.76 -6.93
C ILE A 99 -6.31 13.22 -5.67
N VAL A 100 -6.38 12.35 -4.66
CA VAL A 100 -6.84 12.64 -3.29
C VAL A 100 -5.65 12.78 -2.37
N PHE A 101 -5.71 13.71 -1.41
CA PHE A 101 -4.65 13.94 -0.44
C PHE A 101 -5.14 13.64 0.98
N SER A 102 -4.67 12.52 1.50
CA SER A 102 -4.96 12.02 2.85
C SER A 102 -3.83 12.31 3.84
N GLY A 103 -4.00 11.95 5.11
CA GLY A 103 -2.95 12.05 6.13
C GLY A 103 -3.09 13.25 7.07
N VAL A 104 -2.61 13.07 8.30
CA VAL A 104 -2.84 13.94 9.47
C VAL A 104 -1.91 15.16 9.55
N GLY A 105 -0.93 15.30 8.68
CA GLY A 105 0.15 16.27 8.85
C GLY A 105 0.47 17.06 7.59
N LYS A 106 -0.53 17.44 6.79
CA LYS A 106 -0.33 18.27 5.60
C LYS A 106 0.21 19.66 5.96
N THR A 107 1.35 20.03 5.41
CA THR A 107 1.96 21.35 5.59
C THR A 107 1.34 22.38 4.63
N GLN A 108 1.54 23.67 4.90
CA GLN A 108 1.07 24.75 4.02
C GLN A 108 1.63 24.62 2.59
N ASP A 109 2.90 24.21 2.45
CA ASP A 109 3.54 24.06 1.14
C ASP A 109 2.99 22.87 0.35
N GLU A 110 2.68 21.77 1.04
CA GLU A 110 2.02 20.62 0.44
C GLU A 110 0.61 20.98 -0.05
N ILE A 111 -0.16 21.69 0.78
CA ILE A 111 -1.50 22.17 0.44
C ILE A 111 -1.44 23.13 -0.76
N ARG A 112 -0.51 24.10 -0.73
CA ARG A 112 -0.30 25.06 -1.84
C ARG A 112 0.04 24.35 -3.14
N THR A 113 0.96 23.40 -3.10
CA THR A 113 1.38 22.59 -4.25
C THR A 113 0.19 21.83 -4.84
N ALA A 114 -0.58 21.17 -4.01
CA ALA A 114 -1.72 20.36 -4.43
C ALA A 114 -2.85 21.22 -5.02
N LEU A 115 -3.21 22.34 -4.35
CA LEU A 115 -4.22 23.29 -4.85
C LEU A 115 -3.81 23.89 -6.20
N SER A 116 -2.56 24.34 -6.32
CA SER A 116 -2.04 24.90 -7.58
C SER A 116 -2.06 23.88 -8.73
N GLY A 117 -1.97 22.59 -8.43
CA GLY A 117 -2.02 21.50 -9.38
C GLY A 117 -3.43 20.96 -9.68
N GLY A 118 -4.48 21.60 -9.13
CA GLY A 118 -5.88 21.23 -9.36
C GLY A 118 -6.28 19.91 -8.70
N ILE A 119 -5.89 19.73 -7.45
CA ILE A 119 -6.21 18.51 -6.68
C ILE A 119 -7.73 18.25 -6.64
N ARG A 120 -8.08 16.96 -6.65
CA ARG A 120 -9.47 16.50 -6.60
C ARG A 120 -10.13 16.81 -5.26
N GLN A 121 -9.46 16.50 -4.15
CA GLN A 121 -9.91 16.78 -2.79
C GLN A 121 -8.79 16.61 -1.76
N PHE A 122 -8.98 17.25 -0.61
CA PHE A 122 -8.28 16.92 0.63
C PHE A 122 -9.20 16.14 1.56
N ASN A 123 -8.72 15.01 2.08
CA ASN A 123 -9.33 14.30 3.19
C ASN A 123 -8.83 14.95 4.47
N VAL A 124 -9.68 15.79 5.09
CA VAL A 124 -9.33 16.61 6.25
C VAL A 124 -9.42 15.79 7.53
N GLU A 125 -8.36 15.81 8.32
CA GLU A 125 -8.21 14.99 9.52
C GLU A 125 -8.46 15.77 10.83
N SER A 126 -8.45 17.11 10.77
CA SER A 126 -8.59 17.95 11.97
C SER A 126 -9.07 19.38 11.66
N GLU A 127 -9.64 20.05 12.66
CA GLU A 127 -10.08 21.45 12.51
C GLU A 127 -8.91 22.43 12.29
N PRO A 128 -7.76 22.33 12.98
CA PRO A 128 -6.61 23.19 12.66
C PRO A 128 -6.09 23.02 11.22
N GLU A 129 -6.11 21.81 10.67
CA GLU A 129 -5.78 21.56 9.27
C GLU A 129 -6.75 22.26 8.33
N MET A 130 -8.03 22.20 8.64
CA MET A 130 -9.09 22.87 7.87
C MET A 130 -8.87 24.38 7.80
N ASP A 131 -8.45 25.02 8.90
CA ASP A 131 -8.12 26.45 8.94
C ASP A 131 -6.91 26.77 8.03
N VAL A 132 -5.91 25.90 8.02
CA VAL A 132 -4.74 26.06 7.16
C VAL A 132 -5.11 25.93 5.68
N ILE A 133 -5.91 24.90 5.31
CA ILE A 133 -6.38 24.73 3.93
C ILE A 133 -7.17 25.95 3.48
N ASN A 134 -8.09 26.46 4.32
CA ASN A 134 -8.86 27.67 4.05
C ASN A 134 -7.94 28.87 3.79
N ALA A 135 -6.97 29.11 4.67
CA ALA A 135 -6.05 30.24 4.54
C ALA A 135 -5.24 30.18 3.23
N VAL A 136 -4.69 29.02 2.89
CA VAL A 136 -3.93 28.81 1.64
C VAL A 136 -4.82 28.94 0.41
N ALA A 137 -6.05 28.43 0.45
CA ALA A 137 -7.01 28.56 -0.65
C ALA A 137 -7.36 30.03 -0.92
N LEU A 138 -7.60 30.83 0.13
CA LEU A 138 -7.85 32.27 0.02
C LEU A 138 -6.64 33.02 -0.52
N GLU A 139 -5.43 32.68 -0.07
CA GLU A 139 -4.18 33.26 -0.58
C GLU A 139 -4.02 33.02 -2.09
N LEU A 140 -4.39 31.83 -2.56
CA LEU A 140 -4.31 31.47 -3.98
C LEU A 140 -5.51 31.95 -4.80
N GLY A 141 -6.57 32.49 -4.17
CA GLY A 141 -7.79 32.91 -4.84
C GLY A 141 -8.61 31.74 -5.40
N VAL A 142 -8.54 30.57 -4.78
CA VAL A 142 -9.26 29.35 -5.18
C VAL A 142 -10.14 28.85 -4.04
N VAL A 143 -10.99 27.87 -4.33
CA VAL A 143 -11.80 27.17 -3.34
C VAL A 143 -11.33 25.71 -3.30
N ALA A 144 -10.92 25.27 -2.11
CA ALA A 144 -10.41 23.91 -1.89
C ALA A 144 -11.58 22.91 -1.73
N PRO A 145 -11.68 21.87 -2.57
CA PRO A 145 -12.62 20.78 -2.35
C PRO A 145 -12.13 19.91 -1.19
N ILE A 146 -13.01 19.69 -0.21
CA ILE A 146 -12.69 18.88 0.97
C ILE A 146 -13.75 17.83 1.25
N THR A 147 -13.31 16.66 1.72
CA THR A 147 -14.08 15.75 2.55
C THR A 147 -13.58 15.86 3.98
N VAL A 148 -14.40 15.52 4.95
CA VAL A 148 -13.94 15.40 6.34
C VAL A 148 -13.86 13.94 6.70
N ARG A 149 -12.68 13.50 7.14
CA ARG A 149 -12.50 12.15 7.61
C ARG A 149 -13.14 11.96 8.96
N VAL A 150 -14.14 11.12 8.99
CA VAL A 150 -14.84 10.75 10.22
C VAL A 150 -14.34 9.42 10.75
N ASN A 151 -14.17 9.36 12.07
CA ASN A 151 -13.89 8.12 12.77
C ASN A 151 -15.21 7.53 13.26
N PRO A 152 -15.66 6.38 12.71
CA PRO A 152 -16.96 5.81 13.04
C PRO A 152 -16.95 5.03 14.35
N ASP A 153 -15.82 4.93 15.04
CA ASP A 153 -15.63 4.13 16.26
C ASP A 153 -16.07 2.67 16.05
N VAL A 154 -15.43 2.00 15.10
CA VAL A 154 -15.64 0.59 14.76
C VAL A 154 -14.34 -0.18 14.97
N ASP A 155 -14.42 -1.32 15.64
CA ASP A 155 -13.27 -2.22 15.80
C ASP A 155 -13.05 -3.04 14.53
N ALA A 156 -11.97 -2.72 13.83
CA ALA A 156 -11.57 -3.41 12.60
C ALA A 156 -10.99 -4.82 12.82
N LYS A 157 -10.82 -5.27 14.09
CA LYS A 157 -10.25 -6.57 14.45
C LYS A 157 -8.94 -6.91 13.73
N THR A 158 -8.09 -5.92 13.53
CA THR A 158 -6.79 -6.03 12.86
C THR A 158 -5.65 -5.71 13.81
N HIS A 159 -4.39 -5.88 13.38
CA HIS A 159 -3.21 -5.60 14.20
C HIS A 159 -3.24 -4.15 14.73
N ALA A 160 -2.97 -3.94 16.03
CA ALA A 160 -3.11 -2.65 16.71
C ALA A 160 -2.38 -1.48 16.00
N LYS A 161 -1.21 -1.74 15.40
CA LYS A 161 -0.42 -0.72 14.67
C LYS A 161 -1.03 -0.28 13.33
N ILE A 162 -2.03 -0.99 12.79
CA ILE A 162 -2.68 -0.68 11.50
C ILE A 162 -4.20 -0.50 11.61
N ALA A 163 -4.76 -0.51 12.82
CA ALA A 163 -6.14 -0.12 13.11
C ALA A 163 -6.26 1.41 13.16
N THR A 164 -7.24 2.01 12.49
CA THR A 164 -7.42 3.47 12.41
C THR A 164 -8.86 3.92 12.74
N GLY A 165 -9.78 2.99 12.99
CA GLY A 165 -11.20 3.26 13.18
C GLY A 165 -11.66 3.42 14.63
N LYS A 166 -10.76 3.36 15.63
CA LYS A 166 -11.10 3.52 17.05
C LYS A 166 -10.93 4.97 17.50
N SER A 167 -11.72 5.39 18.46
CA SER A 167 -11.74 6.77 19.00
C SER A 167 -10.40 7.25 19.59
N GLU A 168 -9.53 6.33 20.03
CA GLU A 168 -8.20 6.64 20.57
C GLU A 168 -7.10 6.84 19.50
N ASN A 169 -7.43 6.62 18.23
CA ASN A 169 -6.47 6.78 17.14
C ASN A 169 -6.33 8.25 16.75
N LYS A 170 -5.14 8.63 16.26
CA LYS A 170 -4.82 10.00 15.81
C LYS A 170 -5.58 10.45 14.56
N PHE A 171 -6.37 9.58 13.93
CA PHE A 171 -6.98 9.80 12.63
C PHE A 171 -8.44 10.22 12.72
N GLY A 172 -8.79 11.21 11.90
CA GLY A 172 -10.15 11.64 11.68
C GLY A 172 -10.82 12.33 12.87
N ILE A 173 -12.02 12.81 12.63
CA ILE A 173 -12.87 13.48 13.61
C ILE A 173 -13.88 12.46 14.17
N PRO A 174 -14.11 12.41 15.48
CA PRO A 174 -15.12 11.53 16.05
C PRO A 174 -16.49 11.79 15.40
N ILE A 175 -17.18 10.75 14.97
CA ILE A 175 -18.46 10.89 14.23
C ILE A 175 -19.50 11.71 15.02
N ALA A 176 -19.48 11.65 16.35
CA ALA A 176 -20.37 12.42 17.21
C ALA A 176 -20.18 13.94 17.08
N ARG A 177 -19.00 14.40 16.64
CA ARG A 177 -18.70 15.83 16.40
C ARG A 177 -18.83 16.24 14.94
N ALA A 178 -19.08 15.29 14.04
CA ALA A 178 -19.05 15.55 12.61
C ALA A 178 -19.95 16.72 12.21
N ARG A 179 -21.20 16.76 12.64
CA ARG A 179 -22.16 17.84 12.27
C ARG A 179 -21.66 19.23 12.65
N GLU A 180 -21.06 19.39 13.84
CA GLU A 180 -20.46 20.65 14.29
C GLU A 180 -19.29 21.06 13.38
N VAL A 181 -18.42 20.12 13.04
CA VAL A 181 -17.26 20.38 12.19
C VAL A 181 -17.67 20.70 10.75
N TYR A 182 -18.68 20.03 10.20
CA TYR A 182 -19.22 20.34 8.88
C TYR A 182 -19.87 21.73 8.83
N ALA A 183 -20.61 22.13 9.86
CA ALA A 183 -21.15 23.48 9.96
C ALA A 183 -20.04 24.54 10.00
N ARG A 184 -18.96 24.28 10.72
CA ARG A 184 -17.77 25.14 10.74
C ARG A 184 -17.12 25.20 9.36
N ALA A 185 -16.86 24.05 8.72
CA ALA A 185 -16.27 23.97 7.39
C ALA A 185 -17.05 24.79 6.36
N ALA A 186 -18.38 24.70 6.38
CA ALA A 186 -19.25 25.46 5.48
C ALA A 186 -19.20 26.97 5.73
N SER A 187 -18.76 27.44 6.90
CA SER A 187 -18.55 28.84 7.20
C SER A 187 -17.24 29.43 6.69
N LEU A 188 -16.31 28.59 6.25
CA LEU A 188 -14.98 28.97 5.79
C LEU A 188 -14.98 29.20 4.26
N PRO A 189 -14.80 30.47 3.80
CA PRO A 189 -15.04 30.83 2.40
C PRO A 189 -14.04 30.23 1.40
N GLY A 190 -12.87 29.79 1.84
CA GLY A 190 -11.87 29.11 1.01
C GLY A 190 -12.12 27.61 0.84
N LEU A 191 -13.17 27.05 1.47
CA LEU A 191 -13.46 25.63 1.45
C LEU A 191 -14.78 25.34 0.73
N LYS A 192 -14.82 24.18 0.05
CA LYS A 192 -16.05 23.57 -0.46
C LYS A 192 -16.15 22.15 0.09
N VAL A 193 -17.07 21.95 1.01
CA VAL A 193 -17.41 20.60 1.50
C VAL A 193 -18.12 19.85 0.37
N ILE A 194 -17.59 18.68 0.01
CA ILE A 194 -18.12 17.85 -1.09
C ILE A 194 -18.52 16.44 -0.65
N GLY A 195 -18.02 15.97 0.50
CA GLY A 195 -18.25 14.57 0.87
C GLY A 195 -17.74 14.21 2.27
N ILE A 196 -17.74 12.91 2.51
CA ILE A 196 -17.26 12.28 3.75
C ILE A 196 -16.13 11.33 3.37
N ASP A 197 -15.06 11.29 4.19
CA ASP A 197 -14.02 10.25 4.13
C ASP A 197 -14.11 9.34 5.37
N VAL A 198 -13.86 8.05 5.17
CA VAL A 198 -13.76 7.07 6.24
C VAL A 198 -12.70 6.01 5.92
N HIS A 199 -11.81 5.74 6.87
CA HIS A 199 -10.85 4.64 6.76
C HIS A 199 -10.68 3.97 8.11
N ILE A 200 -11.05 2.67 8.23
CA ILE A 200 -11.13 1.96 9.51
C ILE A 200 -9.92 1.10 9.84
N GLY A 201 -9.04 0.85 8.86
CA GLY A 201 -7.84 0.03 9.09
C GLY A 201 -7.30 -0.61 7.84
N SER A 202 -6.32 -1.48 8.03
CA SER A 202 -5.63 -2.21 6.95
C SER A 202 -5.60 -3.70 7.26
N GLN A 203 -5.58 -4.55 6.23
CA GLN A 203 -5.61 -6.01 6.31
C GLN A 203 -6.87 -6.53 7.04
N LEU A 204 -8.04 -6.00 6.69
CA LEU A 204 -9.31 -6.52 7.16
C LEU A 204 -9.69 -7.77 6.36
N THR A 205 -10.00 -8.82 7.06
CA THR A 205 -10.35 -10.14 6.49
C THR A 205 -11.83 -10.48 6.61
N GLU A 206 -12.63 -9.54 7.13
CA GLU A 206 -14.09 -9.67 7.26
C GLU A 206 -14.78 -8.43 6.70
N LEU A 207 -15.98 -8.58 6.11
CA LEU A 207 -16.78 -7.45 5.60
C LEU A 207 -17.58 -6.74 6.70
N ALA A 208 -17.94 -7.43 7.78
CA ALA A 208 -18.82 -6.89 8.81
C ALA A 208 -18.34 -5.55 9.42
N PRO A 209 -17.04 -5.33 9.72
CA PRO A 209 -16.56 -4.02 10.17
C PRO A 209 -16.77 -2.91 9.15
N PHE A 210 -16.57 -3.18 7.86
CA PHE A 210 -16.83 -2.23 6.77
C PHE A 210 -18.32 -1.87 6.71
N GLU A 211 -19.19 -2.89 6.66
CA GLU A 211 -20.64 -2.70 6.59
C GLU A 211 -21.14 -1.84 7.75
N LEU A 212 -20.69 -2.12 8.99
CA LEU A 212 -21.06 -1.35 10.16
C LEU A 212 -20.58 0.12 10.07
N ALA A 213 -19.36 0.36 9.60
CA ALA A 213 -18.84 1.71 9.40
C ALA A 213 -19.64 2.47 8.34
N TYR A 214 -19.97 1.81 7.22
CA TYR A 214 -20.68 2.43 6.11
C TYR A 214 -22.17 2.70 6.42
N GLN A 215 -22.79 1.89 7.26
CA GLN A 215 -24.12 2.21 7.81
C GLN A 215 -24.10 3.53 8.59
N LYS A 216 -23.08 3.74 9.46
CA LYS A 216 -22.91 5.02 10.16
C LYS A 216 -22.62 6.19 9.22
N VAL A 217 -21.85 5.95 8.14
CA VAL A 217 -21.60 6.96 7.11
C VAL A 217 -22.89 7.31 6.35
N ALA A 218 -23.73 6.32 6.05
CA ALA A 218 -25.01 6.55 5.40
C ALA A 218 -25.93 7.46 6.26
N GLU A 219 -26.08 7.11 7.54
CA GLU A 219 -26.85 7.91 8.50
C GLU A 219 -26.31 9.35 8.62
N LEU A 220 -24.99 9.51 8.69
CA LEU A 220 -24.35 10.83 8.73
C LEU A 220 -24.58 11.62 7.45
N THR A 221 -24.51 10.95 6.28
CA THR A 221 -24.78 11.59 4.98
C THR A 221 -26.19 12.19 4.92
N GLU A 222 -27.19 11.42 5.35
CA GLU A 222 -28.59 11.89 5.40
C GLU A 222 -28.75 13.07 6.36
N GLN A 223 -28.13 13.00 7.55
CA GLN A 223 -28.17 14.10 8.52
C GLN A 223 -27.53 15.37 7.99
N LEU A 224 -26.34 15.28 7.37
CA LEU A 224 -25.64 16.43 6.80
C LEU A 224 -26.40 17.04 5.63
N ARG A 225 -27.05 16.24 4.78
CA ARG A 225 -27.94 16.73 3.73
C ARG A 225 -29.17 17.46 4.30
N ALA A 226 -29.74 16.92 5.38
CA ALA A 226 -30.85 17.61 6.09
C ALA A 226 -30.41 18.93 6.74
N ASP A 227 -29.13 19.04 7.14
CA ASP A 227 -28.53 20.30 7.63
C ASP A 227 -28.20 21.30 6.49
N GLY A 228 -28.38 20.90 5.22
CA GLY A 228 -28.18 21.75 4.04
C GLY A 228 -26.82 21.63 3.37
N HIS A 229 -26.00 20.63 3.76
CA HIS A 229 -24.72 20.37 3.12
C HIS A 229 -24.88 19.56 1.81
N ASP A 230 -24.12 19.93 0.77
CA ASP A 230 -24.08 19.24 -0.52
C ASP A 230 -23.10 18.06 -0.46
N ILE A 231 -23.53 16.95 0.16
CA ILE A 231 -22.75 15.71 0.25
C ILE A 231 -23.08 14.84 -0.95
N HIS A 232 -22.16 14.78 -1.92
CA HIS A 232 -22.33 14.01 -3.16
C HIS A 232 -21.17 13.04 -3.42
N ARG A 233 -20.17 12.94 -2.51
CA ARG A 233 -19.04 12.04 -2.61
C ARG A 233 -18.79 11.32 -1.30
N LEU A 234 -18.44 10.03 -1.37
CA LEU A 234 -18.05 9.21 -0.23
C LEU A 234 -16.71 8.53 -0.54
N ASP A 235 -15.67 8.94 0.17
CA ASP A 235 -14.39 8.25 0.17
C ASP A 235 -14.41 7.17 1.26
N LEU A 236 -14.33 5.95 0.83
CA LEU A 236 -14.45 4.77 1.71
C LEU A 236 -13.09 4.25 2.18
N GLY A 237 -12.02 4.92 1.75
CA GLY A 237 -10.67 4.51 2.03
C GLY A 237 -10.30 3.15 1.43
N GLY A 238 -9.32 2.52 2.02
CA GLY A 238 -8.90 1.18 1.66
C GLY A 238 -9.16 0.17 2.79
N GLY A 239 -8.28 -0.83 2.88
CA GLY A 239 -8.25 -1.71 4.05
C GLY A 239 -8.54 -3.18 3.75
N LEU A 240 -9.17 -3.51 2.63
CA LEU A 240 -9.42 -4.91 2.26
C LEU A 240 -8.11 -5.70 2.21
N GLY A 241 -8.09 -6.84 2.92
CA GLY A 241 -6.92 -7.67 3.11
C GLY A 241 -6.57 -8.55 1.91
N ILE A 242 -5.38 -9.15 1.97
CA ILE A 242 -4.89 -10.15 1.02
C ILE A 242 -4.49 -11.43 1.76
N PRO A 243 -4.49 -12.58 1.11
CA PRO A 243 -3.92 -13.79 1.68
C PRO A 243 -2.40 -13.69 1.69
N TYR A 244 -1.81 -13.87 2.87
CA TYR A 244 -0.35 -14.03 3.05
C TYR A 244 0.05 -15.50 3.19
N THR A 245 -0.88 -16.33 3.63
CA THR A 245 -0.73 -17.79 3.74
C THR A 245 -1.48 -18.48 2.60
N ARG A 246 -1.12 -19.72 2.31
CA ARG A 246 -1.87 -20.58 1.38
C ARG A 246 -3.01 -21.36 2.08
N SER A 247 -3.39 -20.95 3.30
CA SER A 247 -4.54 -21.50 4.01
C SER A 247 -5.84 -21.19 3.26
N ASN A 248 -6.88 -21.96 3.57
CA ASN A 248 -8.21 -21.79 2.97
C ASN A 248 -8.96 -20.53 3.44
N ASP A 249 -8.37 -19.76 4.39
CA ASP A 249 -8.94 -18.51 4.89
C ASP A 249 -8.60 -17.37 3.93
N THR A 250 -9.39 -17.24 2.88
CA THR A 250 -9.26 -16.13 1.93
C THR A 250 -10.02 -14.91 2.43
N PRO A 251 -9.39 -13.71 2.44
CA PRO A 251 -10.12 -12.47 2.66
C PRO A 251 -11.27 -12.31 1.64
N PRO A 252 -12.29 -11.51 1.97
CA PRO A 252 -13.38 -11.21 1.04
C PRO A 252 -12.86 -10.70 -0.30
N LEU A 253 -13.52 -11.12 -1.36
CA LEU A 253 -13.17 -10.69 -2.72
C LEU A 253 -13.70 -9.27 -3.01
N PRO A 254 -13.08 -8.51 -3.93
CA PRO A 254 -13.58 -7.21 -4.35
C PRO A 254 -15.06 -7.22 -4.78
N VAL A 255 -15.52 -8.27 -5.44
CA VAL A 255 -16.92 -8.41 -5.85
C VAL A 255 -17.89 -8.47 -4.65
N GLU A 256 -17.50 -9.13 -3.57
CA GLU A 256 -18.29 -9.21 -2.33
C GLU A 256 -18.30 -7.86 -1.61
N TYR A 257 -17.15 -7.18 -1.61
CA TYR A 257 -17.01 -5.83 -1.09
C TYR A 257 -17.88 -4.84 -1.89
N GLY A 258 -17.80 -4.84 -3.21
CA GLY A 258 -18.61 -3.98 -4.07
C GLY A 258 -20.13 -4.22 -3.90
N ALA A 259 -20.56 -5.48 -3.78
CA ALA A 259 -21.94 -5.81 -3.49
C ALA A 259 -22.41 -5.29 -2.13
N MET A 260 -21.53 -5.32 -1.11
CA MET A 260 -21.81 -4.74 0.21
C MET A 260 -21.92 -3.22 0.12
N VAL A 261 -20.99 -2.54 -0.56
CA VAL A 261 -21.03 -1.08 -0.79
C VAL A 261 -22.32 -0.66 -1.49
N GLN A 262 -22.69 -1.34 -2.60
CA GLN A 262 -23.94 -1.08 -3.33
C GLN A 262 -25.18 -1.22 -2.45
N ARG A 263 -25.24 -2.27 -1.63
CA ARG A 263 -26.36 -2.52 -0.71
C ARG A 263 -26.47 -1.46 0.36
N THR A 264 -25.32 -1.00 0.91
CA THR A 264 -25.27 -0.11 2.07
C THR A 264 -25.36 1.36 1.67
N LEU A 265 -24.76 1.77 0.56
CA LEU A 265 -24.59 3.17 0.18
C LEU A 265 -25.23 3.55 -1.16
N GLY A 266 -25.59 2.59 -2.02
CA GLY A 266 -26.07 2.85 -3.37
C GLY A 266 -27.34 3.71 -3.44
N HIS A 267 -28.18 3.68 -2.42
CA HIS A 267 -29.40 4.50 -2.34
C HIS A 267 -29.12 5.99 -2.17
N LEU A 268 -27.91 6.38 -1.74
CA LEU A 268 -27.53 7.79 -1.52
C LEU A 268 -27.21 8.53 -2.82
N GLY A 269 -26.91 7.82 -3.92
CA GLY A 269 -26.55 8.41 -5.21
C GLY A 269 -25.29 9.25 -5.17
N CYS A 270 -24.37 8.96 -4.25
CA CYS A 270 -23.05 9.58 -4.18
C CYS A 270 -22.05 8.93 -5.14
N GLU A 271 -21.08 9.71 -5.60
CA GLU A 271 -19.86 9.17 -6.18
C GLU A 271 -19.07 8.41 -5.09
N ILE A 272 -18.62 7.19 -5.38
CA ILE A 272 -17.87 6.35 -4.46
C ILE A 272 -16.38 6.41 -4.81
N GLU A 273 -15.54 6.78 -3.86
CA GLU A 273 -14.09 6.66 -3.95
C GLU A 273 -13.60 5.54 -3.04
N ILE A 274 -12.61 4.79 -3.49
CA ILE A 274 -11.91 3.79 -2.69
C ILE A 274 -10.40 3.94 -2.85
N GLU A 275 -9.65 3.63 -1.79
CA GLU A 275 -8.20 3.81 -1.72
C GLU A 275 -7.43 2.48 -1.52
N PRO A 276 -7.59 1.48 -2.41
CA PRO A 276 -6.89 0.21 -2.26
C PRO A 276 -5.38 0.39 -2.52
N GLY A 277 -4.56 -0.06 -1.58
CA GLY A 277 -3.11 -0.14 -1.77
C GLY A 277 -2.63 -1.59 -1.74
N ARG A 278 -2.75 -2.22 -0.58
CA ARG A 278 -2.30 -3.59 -0.33
C ARG A 278 -2.90 -4.60 -1.31
N LEU A 279 -4.20 -4.53 -1.57
CA LEU A 279 -4.86 -5.50 -2.43
C LEU A 279 -4.36 -5.42 -3.88
N ILE A 280 -4.03 -4.22 -4.37
CA ILE A 280 -3.48 -4.05 -5.72
C ILE A 280 -2.03 -4.53 -5.79
N ALA A 281 -1.17 -4.06 -4.88
CA ALA A 281 0.27 -4.25 -4.99
C ALA A 281 0.80 -5.50 -4.27
N GLY A 282 0.16 -5.95 -3.19
CA GLY A 282 0.72 -6.95 -2.27
C GLY A 282 1.14 -8.25 -2.95
N ASN A 283 0.20 -8.96 -3.54
CA ASN A 283 0.48 -10.22 -4.25
C ASN A 283 1.05 -9.99 -5.67
N ALA A 284 1.07 -8.74 -6.13
CA ALA A 284 1.69 -8.39 -7.40
C ALA A 284 3.22 -8.28 -7.34
N GLY A 285 3.82 -8.43 -6.16
CA GLY A 285 5.27 -8.39 -6.01
C GLY A 285 5.82 -9.45 -5.07
N ILE A 286 7.03 -9.90 -5.39
CA ILE A 286 7.85 -10.78 -4.58
C ILE A 286 9.21 -10.13 -4.32
N MET A 287 9.92 -10.55 -3.25
CA MET A 287 11.33 -10.26 -3.05
C MET A 287 12.11 -11.54 -3.28
N VAL A 288 13.12 -11.50 -4.16
CA VAL A 288 13.98 -12.63 -4.48
C VAL A 288 15.31 -12.44 -3.78
N SER A 289 15.80 -13.50 -3.15
CA SER A 289 17.04 -13.51 -2.38
C SER A 289 17.82 -14.79 -2.65
N LYS A 290 19.11 -14.74 -2.43
CA LYS A 290 20.01 -15.87 -2.58
C LYS A 290 20.51 -16.37 -1.23
N VAL A 291 20.56 -17.67 -1.04
CA VAL A 291 21.18 -18.30 0.11
C VAL A 291 22.69 -18.06 0.06
N ILE A 292 23.23 -17.42 1.10
CA ILE A 292 24.67 -17.21 1.27
C ILE A 292 25.28 -18.46 1.94
N TYR A 293 24.68 -18.87 3.07
CA TYR A 293 25.14 -20.00 3.86
C TYR A 293 23.96 -20.77 4.47
N VAL A 294 24.16 -22.08 4.63
CA VAL A 294 23.37 -22.91 5.55
C VAL A 294 24.25 -23.19 6.76
N LYS A 295 23.83 -22.71 7.94
CA LYS A 295 24.58 -22.90 9.18
C LYS A 295 23.81 -23.85 10.09
N SER A 296 24.35 -25.07 10.29
CA SER A 296 23.78 -26.01 11.26
C SER A 296 24.19 -25.64 12.68
N GLY A 297 23.18 -25.60 13.57
CA GLY A 297 23.36 -25.41 15.00
C GLY A 297 23.02 -26.69 15.77
N GLU A 298 23.16 -26.65 17.10
CA GLU A 298 22.79 -27.78 17.94
C GLU A 298 21.30 -28.06 17.95
N ASP A 299 20.48 -26.98 18.03
CA ASP A 299 19.02 -27.07 18.17
C ASP A 299 18.26 -26.66 16.88
N ARG A 300 18.90 -25.96 15.95
CA ARG A 300 18.26 -25.44 14.75
C ARG A 300 19.25 -25.13 13.63
N ASP A 301 18.78 -25.20 12.40
CA ASP A 301 19.50 -24.76 11.23
C ASP A 301 19.15 -23.33 10.84
N PHE A 302 20.13 -22.55 10.41
CA PHE A 302 19.95 -21.20 9.90
C PHE A 302 20.16 -21.17 8.40
N LEU A 303 19.18 -20.60 7.70
CA LEU A 303 19.28 -20.25 6.29
C LEU A 303 19.63 -18.76 6.20
N ILE A 304 20.90 -18.45 5.96
CA ILE A 304 21.41 -17.08 5.87
C ILE A 304 21.30 -16.62 4.43
N ILE A 305 20.54 -15.58 4.18
CA ILE A 305 20.26 -15.05 2.84
C ILE A 305 20.89 -13.66 2.64
N ASP A 306 20.99 -13.18 1.40
CA ASP A 306 21.53 -11.86 1.07
C ASP A 306 20.53 -10.71 1.23
N GLY A 307 19.22 -11.00 1.29
CA GLY A 307 18.20 -10.05 1.72
C GLY A 307 18.22 -9.83 3.23
N ALA A 308 17.83 -8.65 3.70
CA ALA A 308 17.85 -8.29 5.11
C ALA A 308 16.61 -7.53 5.56
N MET A 309 16.46 -7.32 6.88
CA MET A 309 15.35 -6.57 7.44
C MET A 309 15.23 -5.15 6.87
N ASN A 310 16.33 -4.54 6.46
CA ASN A 310 16.34 -3.23 5.80
C ASN A 310 15.73 -3.27 4.39
N ASP A 311 15.68 -4.43 3.74
CA ASP A 311 15.05 -4.63 2.44
C ASP A 311 13.55 -4.93 2.59
N LEU A 312 13.17 -5.77 3.57
CA LEU A 312 11.78 -6.14 3.88
C LEU A 312 11.56 -6.11 5.40
N ILE A 313 11.23 -4.93 5.93
CA ILE A 313 11.11 -4.67 7.37
C ILE A 313 9.90 -5.32 8.04
N ARG A 314 8.88 -5.73 7.26
CA ARG A 314 7.58 -6.15 7.78
C ARG A 314 7.62 -7.31 8.78
N PRO A 315 8.43 -8.38 8.61
CA PRO A 315 8.58 -9.42 9.64
C PRO A 315 9.09 -8.87 10.96
N ALA A 316 10.10 -8.01 10.94
CA ALA A 316 10.68 -7.42 12.16
C ALA A 316 9.75 -6.40 12.83
N MET A 317 9.01 -5.59 12.05
CA MET A 317 8.19 -4.48 12.58
C MET A 317 6.79 -4.91 13.02
N TYR A 318 6.18 -5.86 12.29
CA TYR A 318 4.78 -6.26 12.45
C TYR A 318 4.60 -7.76 12.72
N GLU A 319 5.67 -8.52 12.88
CA GLU A 319 5.64 -9.99 12.94
C GLU A 319 4.91 -10.58 11.72
N ALA A 320 5.01 -9.86 10.58
CA ALA A 320 4.25 -10.20 9.39
C ALA A 320 4.76 -11.50 8.76
N TYR A 321 3.83 -12.39 8.50
CA TYR A 321 4.12 -13.61 7.75
C TYR A 321 4.30 -13.29 6.26
N HIS A 322 5.31 -13.90 5.66
CA HIS A 322 5.48 -14.05 4.21
C HIS A 322 5.68 -15.53 3.89
N ASP A 323 5.00 -16.01 2.86
CA ASP A 323 5.30 -17.33 2.32
C ASP A 323 6.66 -17.26 1.59
N ILE A 324 7.55 -18.17 1.91
CA ILE A 324 8.92 -18.23 1.36
C ILE A 324 9.03 -19.53 0.60
N VAL A 325 9.35 -19.45 -0.69
CA VAL A 325 9.40 -20.60 -1.58
C VAL A 325 10.74 -20.66 -2.32
N PRO A 326 11.28 -21.84 -2.63
CA PRO A 326 12.43 -21.96 -3.52
C PRO A 326 12.07 -21.47 -4.93
N VAL A 327 13.03 -20.93 -5.68
CA VAL A 327 12.83 -20.57 -7.09
C VAL A 327 12.84 -21.81 -7.99
N ILE A 328 13.56 -22.84 -7.61
CA ILE A 328 13.45 -24.18 -8.22
C ILE A 328 12.43 -25.00 -7.44
N GLU A 329 11.44 -25.53 -8.13
CA GLU A 329 10.37 -26.31 -7.52
C GLU A 329 10.94 -27.60 -6.90
N PRO A 330 10.69 -27.87 -5.61
CA PRO A 330 11.18 -29.08 -4.98
C PRO A 330 10.48 -30.31 -5.56
N SER A 331 11.19 -31.42 -5.64
CA SER A 331 10.61 -32.71 -6.04
C SER A 331 9.49 -33.10 -5.07
N ALA A 332 8.44 -33.74 -5.62
CA ALA A 332 7.34 -34.20 -4.80
C ALA A 332 7.84 -35.19 -3.72
N GLY A 333 7.43 -34.99 -2.47
CA GLY A 333 7.79 -35.86 -1.34
C GLY A 333 9.20 -35.65 -0.77
N VAL A 334 9.91 -34.59 -1.17
CA VAL A 334 11.19 -34.24 -0.53
C VAL A 334 10.97 -33.98 0.96
N GLU A 335 11.85 -34.57 1.79
CA GLU A 335 11.82 -34.35 3.24
C GLU A 335 12.06 -32.87 3.56
N GLN A 336 11.17 -32.30 4.38
CA GLN A 336 11.28 -30.91 4.79
C GLN A 336 12.24 -30.77 5.97
N ARG A 337 12.96 -29.66 6.04
CA ARG A 337 13.85 -29.28 7.12
C ARG A 337 13.42 -27.96 7.71
N ALA A 338 13.41 -27.85 9.03
CA ALA A 338 13.06 -26.61 9.71
C ALA A 338 14.25 -25.64 9.73
N TYR A 339 14.04 -24.42 9.21
CA TYR A 339 15.04 -23.35 9.22
C TYR A 339 14.55 -22.11 9.96
N ASP A 340 15.48 -21.44 10.65
CA ASP A 340 15.34 -20.00 10.93
C ASP A 340 15.96 -19.26 9.74
N ILE A 341 15.13 -18.49 9.02
CA ILE A 341 15.56 -17.72 7.82
C ILE A 341 15.94 -16.33 8.26
N VAL A 342 17.21 -15.97 8.08
CA VAL A 342 17.81 -14.75 8.61
C VAL A 342 18.61 -14.00 7.57
N GLY A 343 18.67 -12.66 7.72
CA GLY A 343 19.53 -11.80 6.91
C GLY A 343 20.93 -11.60 7.53
N PRO A 344 21.77 -10.78 6.88
CA PRO A 344 23.15 -10.52 7.31
C PRO A 344 23.32 -9.31 8.24
N VAL A 345 22.26 -8.62 8.62
CA VAL A 345 22.32 -7.44 9.51
C VAL A 345 22.68 -7.86 10.93
N CYS A 346 23.56 -7.10 11.58
CA CYS A 346 24.06 -7.39 12.94
C CYS A 346 23.02 -7.09 14.02
N GLU A 347 21.81 -7.63 13.87
CA GLU A 347 20.68 -7.46 14.77
C GLU A 347 19.82 -8.72 14.81
N THR A 348 19.41 -9.16 16.01
CA THR A 348 18.56 -10.34 16.19
C THR A 348 17.19 -10.20 15.50
N GLY A 349 16.74 -8.94 15.29
CA GLY A 349 15.54 -8.60 14.56
C GLY A 349 15.59 -8.94 13.07
N ASP A 350 16.78 -9.19 12.50
CA ASP A 350 16.96 -9.58 11.09
C ASP A 350 16.62 -11.08 10.88
N THR A 351 15.37 -11.39 11.21
CA THR A 351 14.78 -12.72 11.12
C THR A 351 13.47 -12.63 10.34
N PHE A 352 13.41 -13.32 9.22
CA PHE A 352 12.22 -13.36 8.36
C PHE A 352 11.22 -14.45 8.76
N ALA A 353 11.72 -15.59 9.23
CA ALA A 353 10.90 -16.69 9.70
C ALA A 353 11.67 -17.54 10.70
N ARG A 354 10.93 -18.16 11.62
CA ARG A 354 11.43 -19.13 12.59
C ARG A 354 10.76 -20.47 12.39
N HIS A 355 11.54 -21.55 12.52
CA HIS A 355 11.06 -22.93 12.36
C HIS A 355 10.24 -23.14 11.08
N ARG A 356 10.70 -22.55 9.95
CA ARG A 356 10.02 -22.66 8.66
C ARG A 356 10.43 -23.98 8.00
N ASP A 357 9.44 -24.84 7.78
CA ASP A 357 9.64 -26.06 6.99
C ASP A 357 9.87 -25.70 5.53
N MET A 358 11.01 -26.10 5.00
CA MET A 358 11.40 -25.92 3.59
C MET A 358 12.16 -27.18 3.10
N PRO A 359 12.21 -27.42 1.79
CA PRO A 359 13.10 -28.43 1.24
C PRO A 359 14.54 -28.09 1.60
N PRO A 360 15.46 -29.06 1.63
CA PRO A 360 16.90 -28.81 1.79
C PRO A 360 17.38 -27.82 0.73
N LEU A 361 18.05 -26.75 1.18
CA LEU A 361 18.64 -25.71 0.34
C LEU A 361 20.13 -25.61 0.59
N GLU A 362 20.87 -25.14 -0.41
CA GLU A 362 22.32 -24.99 -0.38
C GLU A 362 22.72 -23.52 -0.69
N ALA A 363 24.00 -23.20 -0.43
CA ALA A 363 24.53 -21.89 -0.80
C ALA A 363 24.46 -21.71 -2.33
N GLY A 364 23.90 -20.56 -2.74
CA GLY A 364 23.63 -20.24 -4.14
C GLY A 364 22.17 -20.42 -4.55
N ASP A 365 21.39 -21.20 -3.83
CA ASP A 365 19.97 -21.39 -4.12
C ASP A 365 19.19 -20.06 -3.97
N LEU A 366 18.14 -19.92 -4.76
CA LEU A 366 17.27 -18.74 -4.74
C LEU A 366 15.98 -19.05 -4.01
N VAL A 367 15.55 -18.08 -3.18
CA VAL A 367 14.25 -18.09 -2.50
C VAL A 367 13.46 -16.85 -2.84
N ALA A 368 12.14 -16.97 -2.90
CA ALA A 368 11.22 -15.89 -3.17
C ALA A 368 10.26 -15.68 -1.99
N PHE A 369 10.21 -14.46 -1.47
CA PHE A 369 9.25 -14.01 -0.47
C PHE A 369 8.00 -13.53 -1.19
N ARG A 370 6.91 -14.25 -1.07
CA ARG A 370 5.66 -13.93 -1.74
C ARG A 370 4.92 -12.80 -1.02
N SER A 371 3.99 -12.16 -1.74
CA SER A 371 3.17 -11.06 -1.21
C SER A 371 3.99 -9.90 -0.63
N ALA A 372 5.15 -9.60 -1.23
CA ALA A 372 6.07 -8.56 -0.79
C ALA A 372 5.91 -7.24 -1.55
N GLY A 373 4.95 -7.13 -2.48
CA GLY A 373 4.78 -5.97 -3.35
C GLY A 373 4.22 -4.72 -2.67
N ALA A 374 3.57 -4.86 -1.50
CA ALA A 374 3.06 -3.74 -0.75
C ALA A 374 3.83 -3.56 0.57
N TYR A 375 4.19 -2.31 0.89
CA TYR A 375 4.92 -1.95 2.11
C TYR A 375 6.25 -2.72 2.28
N GLY A 376 6.85 -3.12 1.15
CA GLY A 376 8.20 -3.68 1.07
C GLY A 376 9.19 -2.59 0.66
N ALA A 377 9.45 -2.43 -0.64
CA ALA A 377 10.42 -1.48 -1.19
C ALA A 377 10.25 -0.02 -0.71
N VAL A 378 9.02 0.43 -0.43
CA VAL A 378 8.75 1.79 0.08
C VAL A 378 9.17 2.00 1.53
N MET A 379 9.35 0.93 2.30
CA MET A 379 9.81 0.97 3.69
C MET A 379 11.27 0.54 3.84
N ALA A 380 11.94 0.23 2.74
CA ALA A 380 13.34 -0.17 2.75
C ALA A 380 14.26 1.01 3.17
N SER A 381 15.40 0.66 3.75
CA SER A 381 16.40 1.62 4.22
C SER A 381 17.81 1.16 3.88
N GLU A 382 18.79 2.03 4.11
CA GLU A 382 20.21 1.73 3.93
C GLU A 382 20.89 1.35 5.25
N TYR A 383 20.15 0.70 6.16
CA TYR A 383 20.70 0.24 7.43
C TYR A 383 21.93 -0.66 7.22
N ASN A 384 22.96 -0.51 8.06
CA ASN A 384 24.30 -1.08 7.92
C ASN A 384 25.00 -0.70 6.59
N SER A 385 24.69 0.49 6.02
CA SER A 385 25.21 0.96 4.73
C SER A 385 25.02 -0.04 3.58
N ARG A 386 23.92 -0.80 3.63
CA ARG A 386 23.51 -1.69 2.55
C ARG A 386 22.74 -0.89 1.51
N PRO A 387 23.09 -0.98 0.22
CA PRO A 387 22.37 -0.23 -0.82
C PRO A 387 20.92 -0.73 -0.95
N LEU A 388 19.99 0.18 -1.27
CA LEU A 388 18.63 -0.20 -1.63
C LEU A 388 18.66 -1.21 -2.78
N ILE A 389 17.86 -2.27 -2.65
CA ILE A 389 17.79 -3.32 -3.68
C ILE A 389 17.01 -2.85 -4.90
N PRO A 390 17.34 -3.35 -6.11
CA PRO A 390 16.66 -2.95 -7.32
C PRO A 390 15.22 -3.44 -7.36
N GLU A 391 14.41 -2.74 -8.14
CA GLU A 391 13.04 -3.13 -8.46
C GLU A 391 12.95 -3.48 -9.95
N VAL A 392 12.25 -4.56 -10.27
CA VAL A 392 12.05 -5.09 -11.63
C VAL A 392 10.56 -5.24 -11.90
N LEU A 393 10.13 -4.91 -13.11
CA LEU A 393 8.77 -5.12 -13.59
C LEU A 393 8.79 -6.09 -14.75
N VAL A 394 7.91 -7.08 -14.71
CA VAL A 394 7.64 -8.03 -15.81
C VAL A 394 6.33 -7.65 -16.50
N ASN A 395 6.31 -7.80 -17.83
CA ASN A 395 5.13 -7.65 -18.67
C ASN A 395 5.17 -8.71 -19.79
N GLY A 396 4.41 -9.79 -19.64
CA GLY A 396 4.44 -10.95 -20.51
C GLY A 396 5.80 -11.64 -20.49
N ASP A 397 6.47 -11.65 -21.63
CA ASP A 397 7.79 -12.27 -21.83
C ASP A 397 8.99 -11.31 -21.66
N GLN A 398 8.73 -10.08 -21.21
CA GLN A 398 9.74 -9.04 -21.06
C GLN A 398 9.88 -8.59 -19.61
N PHE A 399 11.08 -8.17 -19.22
CA PHE A 399 11.31 -7.50 -17.94
C PHE A 399 12.22 -6.29 -18.07
N ALA A 400 12.08 -5.36 -17.14
CA ALA A 400 12.91 -4.16 -17.06
C ALA A 400 13.24 -3.82 -15.62
N VAL A 401 14.45 -3.33 -15.37
CA VAL A 401 14.83 -2.72 -14.10
C VAL A 401 14.17 -1.35 -14.02
N ILE A 402 13.22 -1.20 -13.10
CA ILE A 402 12.44 0.04 -12.90
C ILE A 402 12.97 0.90 -11.74
N ARG A 403 13.89 0.37 -10.95
CA ARG A 403 14.78 1.10 -10.04
C ARG A 403 16.09 0.35 -9.97
N ARG A 404 17.20 1.00 -10.31
CA ARG A 404 18.53 0.39 -10.22
C ARG A 404 19.03 0.35 -8.78
N ARG A 405 19.93 -0.55 -8.48
CA ARG A 405 20.73 -0.51 -7.25
C ARG A 405 21.64 0.72 -7.30
N PRO A 406 21.68 1.59 -6.27
CA PRO A 406 22.70 2.61 -6.17
C PRO A 406 24.08 1.97 -6.01
N ASP A 407 25.12 2.59 -6.54
CA ASP A 407 26.49 2.21 -6.25
C ASP A 407 26.96 2.81 -4.92
N PHE A 408 28.08 2.29 -4.39
CA PHE A 408 28.62 2.77 -3.12
C PHE A 408 29.11 4.22 -3.18
N ASP A 409 29.62 4.67 -4.34
CA ASP A 409 30.07 6.04 -4.51
C ASP A 409 28.89 7.03 -4.43
N GLU A 410 27.74 6.67 -5.00
CA GLU A 410 26.50 7.46 -4.86
C GLU A 410 26.03 7.56 -3.40
N MET A 411 26.19 6.48 -2.63
CA MET A 411 25.82 6.49 -1.21
C MET A 411 26.76 7.35 -0.39
N ILE A 412 28.08 7.21 -0.59
CA ILE A 412 29.12 7.92 0.14
C ILE A 412 29.09 9.42 -0.18
N ASN A 413 28.92 9.79 -1.47
CA ASN A 413 28.95 11.17 -1.92
C ASN A 413 27.70 12.00 -1.55
N ARG A 414 26.70 11.40 -0.91
CA ARG A 414 25.60 12.16 -0.31
C ARG A 414 26.00 12.88 0.97
N ASP A 415 27.07 12.42 1.62
CA ASP A 415 27.61 13.03 2.84
C ASP A 415 28.64 14.11 2.48
N THR A 416 28.69 15.17 3.26
CA THR A 416 29.64 16.27 3.07
C THR A 416 30.56 16.35 4.27
N ILE A 417 31.86 16.33 4.02
CA ILE A 417 32.89 16.58 5.04
C ILE A 417 33.12 18.09 5.10
N PRO A 418 32.88 18.76 6.26
CA PRO A 418 33.09 20.18 6.41
C PRO A 418 34.58 20.54 6.41
N GLU A 419 34.92 21.76 5.94
CA GLU A 419 36.29 22.20 5.76
C GLU A 419 37.13 22.24 7.05
N TRP A 420 36.52 22.24 8.24
CA TRP A 420 37.22 22.22 9.52
C TRP A 420 37.62 20.83 10.01
N LEU A 421 37.32 19.73 9.31
CA LEU A 421 37.77 18.37 9.57
C LEU A 421 38.94 18.01 8.66
#